data_74fbbd6ad7d0409b22cfb7006798bb36
#
_entry.id   74fbbd6ad7d0409b22cfb7006798bb36
#
_cell.length_a   1.000
_cell.length_b   1.000
_cell.length_c   1.000
_cell.angle_alpha   90.00
_cell.angle_beta   90.00
_cell.angle_gamma   90.00
#
_symmetry.space_group_name_H-M   'P 1'
#
loop_
_entity.id
_entity.type
_entity.pdbx_description
1 polymer ?
#
loop_
_entity_poly.entity_id
_entity_poly.type
_entity_poly.pdbx_seq_one_letter_code
_entity_poly.pdbx_strand_id
1 'polypeptide(L)'
;MQASTRTPAWLGFIIPFLAALTSPAAAQDKVKVGVFPTASSLPYFVAIERGFFKEQGIEPETTRLIGGPANLAAMISNQIEAAIVLVTIEAMNANLKKPGVAMYIGVHSQNKIYQMEQFVARKGYPAESLKDLKGARIMSAPGPANLVAARAILAKVGLKEGDYSIDQLDMTQHVNVMTAGTFNAGYTLEPQASTMRKLGVARTLEAGVITKYILGDENGEAFAAGCAITSDFIRNRPDVARRFGLVWKKAITFVNQNSQEARKYLAKNTLTPEDVVDTVPMVHYYMAGELSEKQKAEFQQFIDFFAENGTLPQKVDISKYLQAY
;
A
#
# COMPACT_ATOMS: atom_id res chain seq x y z
N MET A 1 7.47 54.87 -85.71
CA MET A 1 7.47 55.04 -84.26
C MET A 1 6.65 53.90 -83.68
N GLN A 2 7.37 52.84 -83.19
CA GLN A 2 6.75 51.65 -82.61
C GLN A 2 6.91 51.73 -81.07
N ALA A 3 5.77 51.73 -80.40
CA ALA A 3 5.73 51.67 -78.95
C ALA A 3 5.70 50.23 -78.48
N SER A 4 6.79 49.80 -77.71
CA SER A 4 6.93 48.50 -77.12
C SER A 4 6.20 48.50 -75.78
N THR A 5 5.18 47.64 -75.58
CA THR A 5 4.51 47.39 -74.33
C THR A 5 5.17 46.17 -73.64
N ARG A 6 5.86 46.36 -72.48
CA ARG A 6 6.38 45.31 -71.62
C ARG A 6 5.31 44.94 -70.60
N THR A 7 4.90 43.70 -70.62
CA THR A 7 4.07 43.05 -69.55
C THR A 7 4.95 42.59 -68.38
N PRO A 8 4.59 42.87 -67.14
CA PRO A 8 5.33 42.30 -65.97
C PRO A 8 4.86 40.89 -65.68
N ALA A 9 5.81 39.96 -65.56
CA ALA A 9 5.59 38.59 -65.10
C ALA A 9 5.40 38.59 -63.58
N TRP A 10 4.25 38.09 -63.13
CA TRP A 10 3.98 37.82 -61.70
C TRP A 10 4.51 36.43 -61.39
N LEU A 11 5.60 36.33 -60.59
CA LEU A 11 6.06 35.11 -59.96
C LEU A 11 5.20 34.83 -58.76
N GLY A 12 4.28 33.86 -58.87
CA GLY A 12 3.50 33.34 -57.78
C GLY A 12 4.37 32.48 -56.85
N PHE A 13 4.66 32.99 -55.65
CA PHE A 13 5.27 32.19 -54.57
C PHE A 13 4.19 31.24 -54.02
N ILE A 14 4.31 29.95 -54.32
CA ILE A 14 3.52 28.87 -53.67
C ILE A 14 4.21 28.57 -52.34
N ILE A 15 3.65 29.03 -51.22
CA ILE A 15 4.05 28.63 -49.88
C ILE A 15 3.37 27.28 -49.61
N PRO A 16 4.12 26.17 -49.39
CA PRO A 16 3.50 24.92 -48.98
C PRO A 16 2.96 25.09 -47.55
N PHE A 17 1.65 25.05 -47.41
CA PHE A 17 0.95 24.99 -46.11
C PHE A 17 1.21 23.60 -45.50
N LEU A 18 2.22 23.50 -44.60
CA LEU A 18 2.50 22.30 -43.81
C LEU A 18 1.39 22.15 -42.79
N ALA A 19 0.32 21.41 -43.13
CA ALA A 19 -0.72 21.04 -42.18
C ALA A 19 -0.08 20.13 -41.13
N ALA A 20 0.26 20.70 -39.97
CA ALA A 20 0.62 19.94 -38.80
C ALA A 20 -0.59 19.08 -38.41
N LEU A 21 -0.50 17.79 -38.70
CA LEU A 21 -1.45 16.79 -38.19
C LEU A 21 -1.28 16.72 -36.65
N THR A 22 -2.00 17.59 -35.95
CA THR A 22 -2.20 17.43 -34.52
C THR A 22 -3.11 16.22 -34.34
N SER A 23 -2.52 15.05 -34.11
CA SER A 23 -3.28 13.89 -33.64
C SER A 23 -4.03 14.33 -32.38
N PRO A 24 -5.36 14.15 -32.29
CA PRO A 24 -6.08 14.42 -31.05
C PRO A 24 -5.43 13.60 -29.96
N ALA A 25 -5.02 14.25 -28.87
CA ALA A 25 -4.54 13.54 -27.70
C ALA A 25 -5.66 12.58 -27.30
N ALA A 26 -5.41 11.27 -27.41
CA ALA A 26 -6.39 10.27 -27.00
C ALA A 26 -6.78 10.55 -25.55
N ALA A 27 -8.09 10.62 -25.27
CA ALA A 27 -8.57 10.83 -23.91
C ALA A 27 -8.00 9.71 -23.01
N GLN A 28 -7.44 10.10 -21.86
CA GLN A 28 -6.90 9.13 -20.92
C GLN A 28 -8.02 8.32 -20.28
N ASP A 29 -7.77 7.03 -20.07
CA ASP A 29 -8.69 6.16 -19.35
C ASP A 29 -8.69 6.50 -17.86
N LYS A 30 -9.82 6.94 -17.34
CA LYS A 30 -9.97 7.19 -15.90
C LYS A 30 -10.06 5.88 -15.13
N VAL A 31 -9.31 5.77 -14.04
CA VAL A 31 -9.34 4.64 -13.10
C VAL A 31 -9.53 5.17 -11.69
N LYS A 32 -10.59 4.72 -11.02
CA LYS A 32 -10.89 5.10 -9.63
C LYS A 32 -10.02 4.30 -8.67
N VAL A 33 -9.18 5.00 -7.91
CA VAL A 33 -8.17 4.38 -7.04
C VAL A 33 -8.33 4.84 -5.60
N GLY A 34 -8.56 3.89 -4.70
CA GLY A 34 -8.51 4.11 -3.26
C GLY A 34 -7.09 3.96 -2.73
N VAL A 35 -6.66 4.90 -1.89
CA VAL A 35 -5.30 4.89 -1.33
C VAL A 35 -5.34 5.05 0.18
N PHE A 36 -4.76 4.08 0.89
CA PHE A 36 -4.41 4.25 2.29
C PHE A 36 -3.01 4.87 2.36
N PRO A 37 -2.87 6.15 2.77
CA PRO A 37 -1.63 6.91 2.62
C PRO A 37 -0.58 6.55 3.68
N THR A 38 -0.22 5.28 3.82
CA THR A 38 0.88 4.77 4.62
C THR A 38 2.19 4.74 3.82
N ALA A 39 3.31 4.42 4.47
CA ALA A 39 4.61 4.29 3.79
C ALA A 39 4.57 3.26 2.65
N SER A 40 3.78 2.19 2.80
CA SER A 40 3.65 1.13 1.79
C SER A 40 2.86 1.52 0.54
N SER A 41 2.20 2.69 0.52
CA SER A 41 1.56 3.22 -0.70
C SER A 41 2.53 3.97 -1.63
N LEU A 42 3.79 4.06 -1.28
CA LEU A 42 4.82 4.81 -2.01
C LEU A 42 4.87 4.52 -3.52
N PRO A 43 4.79 3.26 -4.02
CA PRO A 43 4.87 2.99 -5.46
C PRO A 43 3.79 3.71 -6.26
N TYR A 44 2.58 3.84 -5.72
CA TYR A 44 1.50 4.54 -6.38
C TYR A 44 1.83 6.03 -6.59
N PHE A 45 2.36 6.67 -5.56
CA PHE A 45 2.72 8.08 -5.66
C PHE A 45 3.95 8.29 -6.54
N VAL A 46 4.91 7.36 -6.53
CA VAL A 46 6.01 7.35 -7.51
C VAL A 46 5.46 7.27 -8.92
N ALA A 47 4.47 6.41 -9.19
CA ALA A 47 3.87 6.29 -10.51
C ALA A 47 3.19 7.58 -10.97
N ILE A 48 2.53 8.31 -10.07
CA ILE A 48 1.92 9.61 -10.36
C ILE A 48 3.01 10.65 -10.65
N GLU A 49 3.92 10.86 -9.72
CA GLU A 49 4.91 11.94 -9.78
C GLU A 49 5.92 11.76 -10.93
N ARG A 50 6.19 10.53 -11.32
CA ARG A 50 7.06 10.20 -12.47
C ARG A 50 6.31 10.04 -13.79
N GLY A 51 5.00 10.20 -13.79
CA GLY A 51 4.18 10.16 -14.99
C GLY A 51 3.95 8.76 -15.58
N PHE A 52 4.18 7.67 -14.83
CA PHE A 52 4.03 6.29 -15.34
C PHE A 52 2.59 5.99 -15.77
N PHE A 53 1.60 6.55 -15.08
CA PHE A 53 0.20 6.46 -15.50
C PHE A 53 -0.04 7.15 -16.83
N LYS A 54 0.51 8.36 -17.00
CA LYS A 54 0.38 9.13 -18.25
C LYS A 54 1.00 8.40 -19.44
N GLU A 55 2.15 7.75 -19.25
CA GLU A 55 2.81 6.93 -20.28
C GLU A 55 1.92 5.79 -20.79
N GLN A 56 1.03 5.29 -19.95
CA GLN A 56 0.08 4.22 -20.25
C GLN A 56 -1.32 4.76 -20.61
N GLY A 57 -1.47 6.07 -20.80
CA GLY A 57 -2.76 6.68 -21.15
C GLY A 57 -3.82 6.51 -20.04
N ILE A 58 -3.40 6.45 -18.77
CA ILE A 58 -4.29 6.33 -17.60
C ILE A 58 -4.29 7.64 -16.81
N GLU A 59 -5.47 8.08 -16.39
CA GLU A 59 -5.68 9.14 -15.42
C GLU A 59 -6.23 8.53 -14.12
N PRO A 60 -5.43 8.41 -13.04
CA PRO A 60 -5.91 7.87 -11.78
C PRO A 60 -6.74 8.92 -11.02
N GLU A 61 -8.02 8.59 -10.75
CA GLU A 61 -8.90 9.37 -9.87
C GLU A 61 -8.70 8.89 -8.42
N THR A 62 -7.85 9.60 -7.67
CA THR A 62 -7.41 9.19 -6.34
C THR A 62 -8.39 9.59 -5.25
N THR A 63 -8.85 8.61 -4.44
CA THR A 63 -9.58 8.83 -3.19
C THR A 63 -8.73 8.37 -2.01
N ARG A 64 -8.44 9.27 -1.06
CA ARG A 64 -7.72 8.92 0.17
C ARG A 64 -8.69 8.26 1.16
N LEU A 65 -8.40 7.04 1.58
CA LEU A 65 -9.22 6.22 2.47
C LEU A 65 -8.34 5.70 3.61
N ILE A 66 -8.65 6.10 4.84
CA ILE A 66 -7.84 5.74 6.01
C ILE A 66 -8.23 4.36 6.51
N GLY A 67 -7.31 3.41 6.39
CA GLY A 67 -7.46 2.03 6.85
C GLY A 67 -7.96 1.05 5.80
N GLY A 68 -7.73 -0.24 6.07
CA GLY A 68 -8.16 -1.36 5.23
C GLY A 68 -9.69 -1.44 5.06
N PRO A 69 -10.48 -1.32 6.14
CA PRO A 69 -11.95 -1.40 6.06
C PRO A 69 -12.57 -0.37 5.12
N ALA A 70 -12.07 0.88 5.09
CA ALA A 70 -12.58 1.92 4.21
C ALA A 70 -12.31 1.62 2.73
N ASN A 71 -11.09 1.15 2.40
CA ASN A 71 -10.74 0.72 1.04
C ASN A 71 -11.59 -0.48 0.60
N LEU A 72 -11.75 -1.47 1.46
CA LEU A 72 -12.56 -2.64 1.17
C LEU A 72 -14.04 -2.28 0.92
N ALA A 73 -14.63 -1.43 1.75
CA ALA A 73 -16.01 -0.96 1.57
C ALA A 73 -16.20 -0.24 0.23
N ALA A 74 -15.25 0.59 -0.16
CA ALA A 74 -15.26 1.29 -1.45
C ALA A 74 -15.14 0.34 -2.65
N MET A 75 -14.37 -0.76 -2.55
CA MET A 75 -14.32 -1.82 -3.57
C MET A 75 -15.65 -2.60 -3.67
N ILE A 76 -16.22 -3.00 -2.53
CA ILE A 76 -17.50 -3.73 -2.48
C ILE A 76 -18.63 -2.92 -3.11
N SER A 77 -18.65 -1.60 -2.89
CA SER A 77 -19.66 -0.68 -3.44
C SER A 77 -19.34 -0.16 -4.85
N ASN A 78 -18.26 -0.64 -5.47
CA ASN A 78 -17.78 -0.18 -6.79
C ASN A 78 -17.46 1.34 -6.87
N GLN A 79 -17.16 1.97 -5.74
CA GLN A 79 -16.70 3.35 -5.70
C GLN A 79 -15.26 3.49 -6.20
N ILE A 80 -14.46 2.42 -6.07
CA ILE A 80 -13.09 2.32 -6.60
C ILE A 80 -12.93 1.01 -7.38
N GLU A 81 -12.05 1.04 -8.38
CA GLU A 81 -11.66 -0.11 -9.22
C GLU A 81 -10.37 -0.77 -8.72
N ALA A 82 -9.52 0.01 -8.07
CA ALA A 82 -8.25 -0.42 -7.50
C ALA A 82 -8.08 0.11 -6.07
N ALA A 83 -7.47 -0.68 -5.20
CA ALA A 83 -7.08 -0.27 -3.85
C ALA A 83 -5.57 -0.45 -3.66
N ILE A 84 -4.91 0.64 -3.29
CA ILE A 84 -3.50 0.62 -2.92
C ILE A 84 -3.39 0.38 -1.42
N VAL A 85 -2.66 -0.66 -1.02
CA VAL A 85 -2.57 -1.12 0.38
C VAL A 85 -3.91 -1.64 0.90
N LEU A 86 -4.43 -2.66 0.25
CA LEU A 86 -5.57 -3.42 0.75
C LEU A 86 -5.08 -4.56 1.65
N VAL A 87 -5.64 -4.65 2.86
CA VAL A 87 -5.29 -5.70 3.84
C VAL A 87 -5.77 -7.06 3.34
N THR A 88 -4.85 -8.04 3.30
CA THR A 88 -5.10 -9.34 2.66
C THR A 88 -6.18 -10.14 3.35
N ILE A 89 -6.20 -10.18 4.68
CA ILE A 89 -7.20 -10.95 5.45
C ILE A 89 -8.62 -10.40 5.25
N GLU A 90 -8.77 -9.08 5.27
CA GLU A 90 -10.05 -8.43 5.07
C GLU A 90 -10.59 -8.68 3.64
N ALA A 91 -9.70 -8.61 2.64
CA ALA A 91 -10.04 -8.91 1.26
C ALA A 91 -10.41 -10.38 1.05
N MET A 92 -9.69 -11.34 1.66
CA MET A 92 -10.03 -12.76 1.58
C MET A 92 -11.40 -13.03 2.20
N ASN A 93 -11.70 -12.43 3.37
CA ASN A 93 -13.03 -12.55 3.99
C ASN A 93 -14.16 -11.98 3.08
N ALA A 94 -13.90 -10.86 2.41
CA ALA A 94 -14.86 -10.30 1.46
C ALA A 94 -15.04 -11.18 0.23
N ASN A 95 -13.95 -11.72 -0.33
CA ASN A 95 -13.99 -12.62 -1.48
C ASN A 95 -14.73 -13.94 -1.20
N LEU A 96 -14.72 -14.43 0.05
CA LEU A 96 -15.52 -15.59 0.45
C LEU A 96 -17.03 -15.31 0.37
N LYS A 97 -17.44 -14.06 0.62
CA LYS A 97 -18.86 -13.62 0.59
C LYS A 97 -19.27 -13.16 -0.80
N LYS A 98 -18.40 -12.46 -1.51
CA LYS A 98 -18.59 -11.94 -2.87
C LYS A 98 -17.31 -12.17 -3.66
N PRO A 99 -17.19 -13.27 -4.42
CA PRO A 99 -16.00 -13.57 -5.19
C PRO A 99 -15.63 -12.45 -6.16
N GLY A 100 -14.34 -12.13 -6.23
CA GLY A 100 -13.83 -11.15 -7.18
C GLY A 100 -13.90 -9.69 -6.71
N VAL A 101 -14.20 -9.43 -5.43
CA VAL A 101 -14.08 -8.08 -4.86
C VAL A 101 -12.65 -7.58 -4.98
N ALA A 102 -11.66 -8.45 -4.70
CA ALA A 102 -10.25 -8.07 -4.71
C ALA A 102 -9.38 -9.17 -5.33
N MET A 103 -8.68 -8.83 -6.41
CA MET A 103 -7.66 -9.63 -7.07
C MET A 103 -6.32 -8.91 -6.92
N TYR A 104 -5.35 -9.52 -6.24
CA TYR A 104 -4.05 -8.90 -5.99
C TYR A 104 -3.17 -8.95 -7.23
N ILE A 105 -2.75 -7.78 -7.70
CA ILE A 105 -1.76 -7.64 -8.79
C ILE A 105 -0.34 -7.50 -8.24
N GLY A 106 -0.20 -7.11 -6.98
CA GLY A 106 1.06 -7.03 -6.27
C GLY A 106 0.86 -7.03 -4.77
N VAL A 107 1.88 -7.45 -4.06
CA VAL A 107 1.91 -7.49 -2.60
C VAL A 107 3.19 -6.85 -2.08
N HIS A 108 3.19 -6.41 -0.84
CA HIS A 108 4.41 -5.98 -0.17
C HIS A 108 4.78 -6.93 0.96
N SER A 109 6.06 -7.20 1.04
CA SER A 109 6.67 -8.02 2.08
C SER A 109 7.09 -7.16 3.25
N GLN A 110 6.92 -7.70 4.46
CA GLN A 110 7.47 -7.13 5.68
C GLN A 110 8.15 -8.22 6.53
N ASN A 111 9.21 -7.83 7.21
CA ASN A 111 9.97 -8.64 8.16
C ASN A 111 10.84 -7.73 9.04
N LYS A 112 11.87 -8.26 9.68
CA LYS A 112 12.79 -7.46 10.51
C LYS A 112 13.62 -6.42 9.74
N ILE A 113 13.77 -6.57 8.41
CA ILE A 113 14.48 -5.62 7.54
C ILE A 113 13.48 -4.63 6.93
N TYR A 114 12.39 -5.14 6.40
CA TYR A 114 11.31 -4.40 5.75
C TYR A 114 10.18 -4.14 6.76
N GLN A 115 10.46 -3.26 7.71
CA GLN A 115 9.57 -3.03 8.85
C GLN A 115 8.36 -2.20 8.44
N MET A 116 7.16 -2.74 8.63
CA MET A 116 5.91 -2.01 8.45
C MET A 116 5.12 -1.97 9.75
N GLU A 117 4.86 -3.14 10.33
CA GLU A 117 4.13 -3.30 11.58
C GLU A 117 5.11 -3.59 12.72
N GLN A 118 4.92 -2.89 13.83
CA GLN A 118 5.80 -3.01 14.98
C GLN A 118 5.11 -2.64 16.28
N PHE A 119 5.62 -3.19 17.38
CA PHE A 119 5.28 -2.70 18.70
C PHE A 119 6.21 -1.56 19.10
N VAL A 120 5.59 -0.49 19.63
CA VAL A 120 6.30 0.65 20.23
C VAL A 120 5.92 0.78 21.70
N ALA A 121 6.87 1.23 22.54
CA ALA A 121 6.62 1.59 23.92
C ALA A 121 6.78 3.09 24.11
N ARG A 122 5.87 3.71 24.87
CA ARG A 122 5.93 5.14 25.22
C ARG A 122 7.22 5.42 25.99
N LYS A 123 7.80 6.59 25.74
CA LYS A 123 8.96 7.07 26.50
C LYS A 123 8.68 7.03 28.01
N GLY A 124 9.60 6.44 28.75
CA GLY A 124 9.49 6.29 30.20
C GLY A 124 8.60 5.14 30.69
N TYR A 125 7.93 4.42 29.77
CA TYR A 125 7.27 3.16 30.15
C TYR A 125 8.32 2.03 30.26
N PRO A 126 8.35 1.27 31.40
CA PRO A 126 9.47 0.39 31.75
C PRO A 126 9.39 -0.99 31.07
N ALA A 127 9.03 -1.08 29.78
CA ALA A 127 8.99 -2.33 29.04
C ALA A 127 10.28 -2.50 28.24
N GLU A 128 11.03 -3.56 28.45
CA GLU A 128 12.22 -3.93 27.67
C GLU A 128 11.89 -4.94 26.57
N SER A 129 10.77 -5.65 26.72
CA SER A 129 10.28 -6.66 25.79
C SER A 129 8.75 -6.65 25.72
N LEU A 130 8.16 -7.42 24.78
CA LEU A 130 6.70 -7.58 24.70
C LEU A 130 6.10 -8.20 25.98
N LYS A 131 6.85 -9.02 26.72
CA LYS A 131 6.40 -9.64 27.98
C LYS A 131 6.10 -8.61 29.07
N ASP A 132 6.78 -7.47 29.02
CA ASP A 132 6.66 -6.39 30.01
C ASP A 132 5.43 -5.51 29.77
N LEU A 133 4.63 -5.83 28.75
CA LEU A 133 3.36 -5.15 28.46
C LEU A 133 2.19 -5.63 29.33
N LYS A 134 2.44 -6.45 30.33
CA LYS A 134 1.42 -6.79 31.36
C LYS A 134 0.99 -5.51 32.08
N GLY A 135 -0.33 -5.28 32.18
CA GLY A 135 -0.93 -4.06 32.72
C GLY A 135 -0.93 -2.86 31.77
N ALA A 136 -0.35 -3.00 30.56
CA ALA A 136 -0.30 -1.90 29.61
C ALA A 136 -1.67 -1.62 28.97
N ARG A 137 -1.92 -0.33 28.70
CA ARG A 137 -2.91 0.10 27.74
C ARG A 137 -2.25 0.27 26.37
N ILE A 138 -2.68 -0.53 25.40
CA ILE A 138 -2.06 -0.65 24.08
C ILE A 138 -3.02 -0.08 23.02
N MET A 139 -2.54 0.78 22.13
CA MET A 139 -3.26 1.14 20.93
C MET A 139 -2.95 0.17 19.80
N SER A 140 -3.89 -0.10 18.91
CA SER A 140 -3.71 -0.89 17.69
C SER A 140 -4.03 -0.08 16.45
N ALA A 141 -3.32 -0.36 15.35
CA ALA A 141 -3.71 0.10 14.02
C ALA A 141 -5.15 -0.36 13.69
N PRO A 142 -5.86 0.37 12.81
CA PRO A 142 -7.26 0.09 12.51
C PRO A 142 -7.44 -1.22 11.74
N GLY A 143 -8.58 -1.87 11.99
CA GLY A 143 -8.99 -3.10 11.31
C GLY A 143 -8.82 -4.36 12.15
N PRO A 144 -9.71 -5.34 11.99
CA PRO A 144 -9.72 -6.57 12.79
C PRO A 144 -8.45 -7.39 12.61
N ALA A 145 -7.83 -7.38 11.41
CA ALA A 145 -6.59 -8.10 11.16
C ALA A 145 -5.44 -7.62 12.05
N ASN A 146 -5.28 -6.30 12.20
CA ASN A 146 -4.25 -5.71 13.06
C ASN A 146 -4.47 -6.08 14.54
N LEU A 147 -5.73 -6.02 15.00
CA LEU A 147 -6.05 -6.36 16.37
C LEU A 147 -5.77 -7.83 16.69
N VAL A 148 -6.18 -8.73 15.78
CA VAL A 148 -5.93 -10.18 15.93
C VAL A 148 -4.44 -10.49 15.87
N ALA A 149 -3.68 -9.89 14.95
CA ALA A 149 -2.24 -10.06 14.88
C ALA A 149 -1.56 -9.62 16.18
N ALA A 150 -1.89 -8.43 16.69
CA ALA A 150 -1.33 -7.91 17.93
C ALA A 150 -1.62 -8.84 19.11
N ARG A 151 -2.86 -9.29 19.28
CA ARG A 151 -3.26 -10.23 20.36
C ARG A 151 -2.52 -11.57 20.24
N ALA A 152 -2.42 -12.12 19.03
CA ALA A 152 -1.73 -13.38 18.79
C ALA A 152 -0.23 -13.29 19.12
N ILE A 153 0.42 -12.18 18.72
CA ILE A 153 1.83 -11.94 19.06
C ILE A 153 2.03 -11.85 20.57
N LEU A 154 1.16 -11.10 21.28
CA LEU A 154 1.20 -11.00 22.74
C LEU A 154 0.96 -12.36 23.41
N ALA A 155 0.07 -13.18 22.88
CA ALA A 155 -0.16 -14.55 23.37
C ALA A 155 1.08 -15.44 23.21
N LYS A 156 1.83 -15.30 22.10
CA LYS A 156 3.09 -16.05 21.87
C LYS A 156 4.19 -15.72 22.89
N VAL A 157 4.15 -14.53 23.48
CA VAL A 157 5.08 -14.16 24.57
C VAL A 157 4.51 -14.42 25.97
N GLY A 158 3.32 -15.07 26.06
CA GLY A 158 2.72 -15.53 27.32
C GLY A 158 1.74 -14.56 27.96
N LEU A 159 1.38 -13.45 27.31
CA LEU A 159 0.34 -12.54 27.77
C LEU A 159 -1.03 -13.04 27.32
N LYS A 160 -2.01 -12.99 28.23
CA LYS A 160 -3.39 -13.45 28.00
C LYS A 160 -4.34 -12.26 27.94
N GLU A 161 -5.52 -12.51 27.42
CA GLU A 161 -6.62 -11.54 27.52
C GLU A 161 -6.89 -11.22 28.99
N GLY A 162 -7.01 -9.92 29.31
CA GLY A 162 -7.07 -9.43 30.68
C GLY A 162 -5.70 -9.05 31.29
N ASP A 163 -4.57 -9.52 30.73
CA ASP A 163 -3.25 -9.06 31.16
C ASP A 163 -2.92 -7.63 30.63
N TYR A 164 -3.64 -7.15 29.63
CA TYR A 164 -3.52 -5.83 29.03
C TYR A 164 -4.85 -5.37 28.45
N SER A 165 -4.99 -4.08 28.15
CA SER A 165 -6.09 -3.59 27.31
C SER A 165 -5.53 -3.19 25.94
N ILE A 166 -6.34 -3.36 24.87
CA ILE A 166 -5.96 -2.98 23.51
C ILE A 166 -7.16 -2.39 22.77
N ASP A 167 -6.97 -1.16 22.26
CA ASP A 167 -8.00 -0.39 21.55
C ASP A 167 -7.54 -0.05 20.14
N GLN A 168 -8.42 -0.22 19.14
CA GLN A 168 -8.16 0.23 17.78
C GLN A 168 -8.31 1.75 17.69
N LEU A 169 -7.38 2.41 17.00
CA LEU A 169 -7.43 3.83 16.71
C LEU A 169 -7.14 4.10 15.24
N ASP A 170 -7.66 5.23 14.75
CA ASP A 170 -7.24 5.78 13.47
C ASP A 170 -5.74 6.13 13.49
N MET A 171 -5.03 5.84 12.40
CA MET A 171 -3.59 6.09 12.29
C MET A 171 -3.21 7.55 12.54
N THR A 172 -4.09 8.49 12.22
CA THR A 172 -3.87 9.93 12.45
C THR A 172 -3.82 10.32 13.92
N GLN A 173 -4.35 9.48 14.81
CA GLN A 173 -4.41 9.71 16.26
C GLN A 173 -3.19 9.15 17.01
N HIS A 174 -2.47 8.16 16.43
CA HIS A 174 -1.45 7.38 17.13
C HIS A 174 -0.36 8.24 17.78
N VAL A 175 0.20 9.21 17.06
CA VAL A 175 1.24 10.11 17.59
C VAL A 175 0.68 10.94 18.75
N ASN A 176 -0.52 11.49 18.60
CA ASN A 176 -1.14 12.37 19.59
C ASN A 176 -1.44 11.65 20.91
N VAL A 177 -2.05 10.44 20.84
CA VAL A 177 -2.40 9.68 22.06
C VAL A 177 -1.16 9.14 22.78
N MET A 178 -0.09 8.82 22.03
CA MET A 178 1.19 8.43 22.60
C MET A 178 1.87 9.62 23.29
N THR A 179 1.86 10.78 22.65
CA THR A 179 2.39 12.05 23.22
C THR A 179 1.64 12.45 24.49
N ALA A 180 0.31 12.32 24.49
CA ALA A 180 -0.53 12.63 25.66
C ALA A 180 -0.37 11.61 26.81
N GLY A 181 0.30 10.46 26.55
CA GLY A 181 0.47 9.41 27.57
C GLY A 181 -0.79 8.59 27.83
N THR A 182 -1.81 8.67 26.97
CA THR A 182 -3.06 7.93 27.09
C THR A 182 -2.84 6.43 26.96
N PHE A 183 -1.83 6.03 26.18
CA PHE A 183 -1.42 4.64 25.98
C PHE A 183 0.03 4.42 26.44
N ASN A 184 0.32 3.22 26.90
CA ASN A 184 1.64 2.79 27.34
C ASN A 184 2.48 2.25 26.19
N ALA A 185 1.81 1.59 25.23
CA ALA A 185 2.42 0.95 24.08
C ALA A 185 1.47 1.01 22.88
N GLY A 186 1.95 0.58 21.72
CA GLY A 186 1.12 0.48 20.52
C GLY A 186 1.63 -0.58 19.55
N TYR A 187 0.69 -1.24 18.86
CA TYR A 187 0.91 -1.98 17.64
C TYR A 187 0.57 -1.07 16.48
N THR A 188 1.57 -0.56 15.78
CA THR A 188 1.41 0.53 14.83
C THR A 188 2.16 0.27 13.53
N LEU A 189 1.82 1.07 12.52
CA LEU A 189 2.38 1.00 11.16
C LEU A 189 3.35 2.16 10.91
N GLU A 190 4.19 2.02 9.90
CA GLU A 190 4.93 3.16 9.36
C GLU A 190 4.01 4.07 8.50
N PRO A 191 4.16 5.39 8.57
CA PRO A 191 5.26 6.15 9.17
C PRO A 191 5.07 6.54 10.65
N GLN A 192 3.99 6.11 11.32
CA GLN A 192 3.67 6.59 12.67
C GLN A 192 4.74 6.18 13.71
N ALA A 193 5.27 4.96 13.58
CA ALA A 193 6.36 4.51 14.47
C ALA A 193 7.62 5.38 14.31
N SER A 194 8.03 5.68 13.08
CA SER A 194 9.16 6.59 12.81
C SER A 194 8.90 8.00 13.32
N THR A 195 7.68 8.51 13.15
CA THR A 195 7.28 9.82 13.67
C THR A 195 7.38 9.88 15.20
N MET A 196 6.87 8.86 15.89
CA MET A 196 6.96 8.78 17.35
C MET A 196 8.41 8.67 17.85
N ARG A 197 9.27 7.92 17.14
CA ARG A 197 10.71 7.86 17.44
C ARG A 197 11.39 9.20 17.25
N LYS A 198 11.12 9.89 16.14
CA LYS A 198 11.70 11.21 15.84
C LYS A 198 11.32 12.25 16.89
N LEU A 199 10.06 12.26 17.31
CA LEU A 199 9.56 13.15 18.38
C LEU A 199 10.06 12.74 19.78
N GLY A 200 10.69 11.57 19.91
CA GLY A 200 11.14 11.05 21.19
C GLY A 200 10.01 10.72 22.16
N VAL A 201 8.79 10.48 21.68
CA VAL A 201 7.61 10.13 22.50
C VAL A 201 7.43 8.63 22.66
N ALA A 202 8.00 7.84 21.76
CA ALA A 202 8.06 6.38 21.86
C ALA A 202 9.35 5.82 21.25
N ARG A 203 9.66 4.58 21.59
CA ARG A 203 10.72 3.77 20.96
C ARG A 203 10.12 2.50 20.38
N THR A 204 10.74 1.92 19.36
CA THR A 204 10.41 0.57 18.91
C THR A 204 10.74 -0.41 20.04
N LEU A 205 9.76 -1.21 20.43
CA LEU A 205 9.96 -2.30 21.37
C LEU A 205 10.37 -3.56 20.59
N GLU A 206 9.63 -3.89 19.52
CA GLU A 206 9.97 -4.98 18.62
C GLU A 206 9.36 -4.75 17.23
N ALA A 207 10.14 -5.06 16.17
CA ALA A 207 9.73 -5.06 14.78
C ALA A 207 9.96 -6.45 14.15
N GLY A 208 9.37 -6.69 12.96
CA GLY A 208 9.40 -8.02 12.33
C GLY A 208 8.55 -9.06 13.07
N VAL A 209 7.60 -8.56 13.85
CA VAL A 209 6.83 -9.39 14.81
C VAL A 209 5.91 -10.41 14.13
N ILE A 210 5.41 -10.12 12.91
CA ILE A 210 4.56 -11.08 12.19
C ILE A 210 5.38 -12.29 11.75
N THR A 211 6.52 -12.09 11.11
CA THR A 211 7.36 -13.21 10.65
C THR A 211 7.88 -14.02 11.81
N LYS A 212 8.31 -13.37 12.88
CA LYS A 212 8.80 -14.05 14.07
C LYS A 212 7.74 -14.86 14.81
N TYR A 213 6.59 -14.27 15.09
CA TYR A 213 5.60 -14.87 16.01
C TYR A 213 4.44 -15.57 15.30
N ILE A 214 4.07 -15.15 14.10
CA ILE A 214 2.97 -15.74 13.32
C ILE A 214 3.51 -16.79 12.36
N LEU A 215 4.55 -16.46 11.57
CA LEU A 215 5.14 -17.41 10.63
C LEU A 215 6.17 -18.33 11.30
N GLY A 216 6.76 -17.94 12.43
CA GLY A 216 7.79 -18.72 13.11
C GLY A 216 9.15 -18.69 12.41
N ASP A 217 9.36 -17.80 11.45
CA ASP A 217 10.62 -17.58 10.72
C ASP A 217 10.94 -16.08 10.66
N GLU A 218 11.93 -15.63 11.42
CA GLU A 218 12.37 -14.22 11.42
C GLU A 218 12.92 -13.74 10.07
N ASN A 219 13.37 -14.68 9.22
CA ASN A 219 13.90 -14.40 7.88
C ASN A 219 12.85 -14.62 6.78
N GLY A 220 11.63 -15.01 7.14
CA GLY A 220 10.51 -15.15 6.24
C GLY A 220 9.96 -13.81 5.76
N GLU A 221 8.92 -13.87 4.97
CA GLU A 221 8.24 -12.71 4.41
C GLU A 221 6.73 -12.78 4.71
N ALA A 222 6.19 -11.74 5.35
CA ALA A 222 4.76 -11.63 5.62
C ALA A 222 4.08 -10.69 4.61
N PHE A 223 2.95 -11.13 4.05
CA PHE A 223 2.21 -10.42 3.01
C PHE A 223 0.85 -9.91 3.55
N ALA A 224 0.91 -8.96 4.47
CA ALA A 224 -0.27 -8.45 5.16
C ALA A 224 -1.16 -7.53 4.29
N ALA A 225 -0.59 -6.90 3.25
CA ALA A 225 -1.34 -6.05 2.34
C ALA A 225 -0.71 -5.99 0.94
N GLY A 226 -1.45 -5.42 -0.01
CA GLY A 226 -0.98 -5.29 -1.39
C GLY A 226 -1.87 -4.37 -2.22
N CYS A 227 -1.54 -4.27 -3.51
CA CYS A 227 -2.37 -3.61 -4.52
C CYS A 227 -3.35 -4.62 -5.11
N ALA A 228 -4.64 -4.34 -4.98
CA ALA A 228 -5.70 -5.18 -5.53
C ALA A 228 -6.60 -4.40 -6.48
N ILE A 229 -7.16 -5.08 -7.46
CA ILE A 229 -8.15 -4.56 -8.40
C ILE A 229 -9.40 -5.44 -8.37
N THR A 230 -10.55 -4.90 -8.77
CA THR A 230 -11.79 -5.69 -8.83
C THR A 230 -11.84 -6.60 -10.05
N SER A 231 -12.48 -7.77 -9.94
CA SER A 231 -12.75 -8.63 -11.10
C SER A 231 -13.62 -7.94 -12.14
N ASP A 232 -14.49 -7.01 -11.72
CA ASP A 232 -15.31 -6.23 -12.65
C ASP A 232 -14.44 -5.32 -13.51
N PHE A 233 -13.41 -4.69 -12.93
CA PHE A 233 -12.44 -3.91 -13.68
C PHE A 233 -11.69 -4.78 -14.71
N ILE A 234 -11.23 -5.96 -14.27
CA ILE A 234 -10.54 -6.91 -15.16
C ILE A 234 -11.43 -7.33 -16.33
N ARG A 235 -12.71 -7.68 -16.08
CA ARG A 235 -13.63 -8.15 -17.11
C ARG A 235 -14.11 -7.07 -18.06
N ASN A 236 -14.46 -5.92 -17.53
CA ASN A 236 -15.12 -4.85 -18.31
C ASN A 236 -14.12 -3.98 -19.06
N ARG A 237 -12.87 -3.89 -18.56
CA ARG A 237 -11.81 -3.04 -19.12
C ARG A 237 -10.45 -3.76 -19.13
N PRO A 238 -10.33 -4.95 -19.74
CA PRO A 238 -9.16 -5.83 -19.61
C PRO A 238 -7.86 -5.18 -20.06
N ASP A 239 -7.88 -4.34 -21.12
CA ASP A 239 -6.69 -3.62 -21.56
C ASP A 239 -6.25 -2.55 -20.57
N VAL A 240 -7.19 -1.79 -20.00
CA VAL A 240 -6.88 -0.78 -18.98
C VAL A 240 -6.34 -1.43 -17.71
N ALA A 241 -6.93 -2.55 -17.27
CA ALA A 241 -6.46 -3.31 -16.12
C ALA A 241 -5.04 -3.84 -16.33
N ARG A 242 -4.73 -4.34 -17.54
CA ARG A 242 -3.37 -4.79 -17.91
C ARG A 242 -2.38 -3.61 -17.90
N ARG A 243 -2.73 -2.46 -18.48
CA ARG A 243 -1.89 -1.24 -18.47
C ARG A 243 -1.67 -0.74 -17.03
N PHE A 244 -2.69 -0.80 -16.18
CA PHE A 244 -2.58 -0.47 -14.75
C PHE A 244 -1.58 -1.43 -14.05
N GLY A 245 -1.63 -2.73 -14.34
CA GLY A 245 -0.66 -3.72 -13.86
C GLY A 245 0.77 -3.39 -14.30
N LEU A 246 0.98 -2.97 -15.56
CA LEU A 246 2.30 -2.56 -16.06
C LEU A 246 2.82 -1.29 -15.35
N VAL A 247 1.94 -0.32 -15.08
CA VAL A 247 2.31 0.87 -14.26
C VAL A 247 2.75 0.42 -12.87
N TRP A 248 1.97 -0.48 -12.23
CA TRP A 248 2.31 -0.98 -10.92
C TRP A 248 3.66 -1.69 -10.90
N LYS A 249 3.92 -2.58 -11.87
CA LYS A 249 5.21 -3.27 -12.01
C LYS A 249 6.37 -2.27 -12.14
N LYS A 250 6.24 -1.28 -13.02
CA LYS A 250 7.27 -0.23 -13.21
C LYS A 250 7.51 0.53 -11.90
N ALA A 251 6.45 0.87 -11.18
CA ALA A 251 6.53 1.63 -9.93
C ALA A 251 7.22 0.86 -8.81
N ILE A 252 6.84 -0.41 -8.58
CA ILE A 252 7.47 -1.23 -7.54
C ILE A 252 8.93 -1.56 -7.88
N THR A 253 9.23 -1.80 -9.15
CA THR A 253 10.62 -1.99 -9.62
C THR A 253 11.46 -0.75 -9.32
N PHE A 254 10.94 0.45 -9.63
CA PHE A 254 11.64 1.69 -9.32
C PHE A 254 11.89 1.84 -7.82
N VAL A 255 10.87 1.62 -6.97
CA VAL A 255 10.99 1.77 -5.51
C VAL A 255 11.98 0.77 -4.93
N ASN A 256 11.93 -0.50 -5.35
CA ASN A 256 12.85 -1.54 -4.88
C ASN A 256 14.31 -1.25 -5.24
N GLN A 257 14.56 -0.73 -6.46
CA GLN A 257 15.91 -0.47 -6.96
C GLN A 257 16.46 0.90 -6.55
N ASN A 258 15.58 1.89 -6.31
CA ASN A 258 15.95 3.27 -6.07
C ASN A 258 15.29 3.80 -4.77
N SER A 259 15.33 3.02 -3.69
CA SER A 259 14.60 3.29 -2.46
C SER A 259 14.92 4.67 -1.86
N GLN A 260 16.17 5.12 -1.92
CA GLN A 260 16.58 6.44 -1.42
C GLN A 260 15.97 7.58 -2.26
N GLU A 261 15.95 7.44 -3.59
CA GLU A 261 15.30 8.43 -4.46
C GLU A 261 13.77 8.43 -4.26
N ALA A 262 13.18 7.25 -4.07
CA ALA A 262 11.74 7.10 -3.88
C ALA A 262 11.25 7.77 -2.57
N ARG A 263 12.07 7.81 -1.52
CA ARG A 263 11.70 8.39 -0.21
C ARG A 263 11.20 9.82 -0.28
N LYS A 264 11.73 10.65 -1.18
CA LYS A 264 11.31 12.06 -1.35
C LYS A 264 9.81 12.22 -1.65
N TYR A 265 9.17 11.16 -2.15
CA TYR A 265 7.73 11.17 -2.43
C TYR A 265 6.86 10.83 -1.20
N LEU A 266 7.46 10.40 -0.07
CA LEU A 266 6.71 10.05 1.14
C LEU A 266 6.03 11.28 1.76
N ALA A 267 6.77 12.35 2.04
CA ALA A 267 6.26 13.50 2.78
C ALA A 267 5.08 14.18 2.10
N LYS A 268 5.17 14.37 0.80
CA LYS A 268 4.11 15.02 0.01
C LYS A 268 2.81 14.19 -0.04
N ASN A 269 2.92 12.86 0.01
CA ASN A 269 1.88 11.97 -0.46
C ASN A 269 1.31 11.04 0.62
N THR A 270 2.03 10.80 1.71
CA THR A 270 1.63 9.92 2.79
C THR A 270 1.46 10.69 4.11
N LEU A 271 1.26 9.97 5.20
CA LEU A 271 1.21 10.55 6.55
C LEU A 271 2.61 10.79 7.14
N THR A 272 3.66 10.87 6.30
CA THR A 272 5.06 11.04 6.73
C THR A 272 5.42 12.52 6.84
N PRO A 273 5.78 13.05 8.01
CA PRO A 273 6.37 14.38 8.13
C PRO A 273 7.70 14.47 7.36
N GLU A 274 8.01 15.63 6.80
CA GLU A 274 9.19 15.83 5.94
C GLU A 274 10.51 15.47 6.65
N ASP A 275 10.64 15.83 7.92
CA ASP A 275 11.82 15.55 8.74
C ASP A 275 11.93 14.10 9.23
N VAL A 276 10.95 13.25 8.91
CA VAL A 276 10.90 11.81 9.25
C VAL A 276 11.27 10.93 8.05
N VAL A 277 11.16 11.45 6.83
CA VAL A 277 11.29 10.70 5.56
C VAL A 277 12.49 9.75 5.53
N ASP A 278 13.68 10.22 5.93
CA ASP A 278 14.90 9.42 5.87
C ASP A 278 14.96 8.29 6.88
N THR A 279 14.11 8.33 7.91
CA THR A 279 14.09 7.34 8.99
C THR A 279 13.03 6.25 8.83
N VAL A 280 12.10 6.42 7.86
CA VAL A 280 11.04 5.44 7.61
C VAL A 280 11.62 4.17 6.99
N PRO A 281 11.46 2.98 7.59
CA PRO A 281 11.82 1.73 6.93
C PRO A 281 11.04 1.55 5.63
N MET A 282 11.69 0.97 4.63
CA MET A 282 11.04 0.66 3.35
C MET A 282 10.57 -0.79 3.37
N VAL A 283 9.39 -1.05 2.82
CA VAL A 283 8.93 -2.41 2.53
C VAL A 283 9.44 -2.87 1.16
N HIS A 284 9.45 -4.17 0.90
CA HIS A 284 9.79 -4.71 -0.41
C HIS A 284 8.51 -5.11 -1.14
N TYR A 285 8.49 -4.92 -2.46
CA TYR A 285 7.29 -5.15 -3.27
C TYR A 285 7.51 -6.23 -4.30
N TYR A 286 6.46 -7.03 -4.54
CA TYR A 286 6.44 -8.09 -5.55
C TYR A 286 5.18 -7.97 -6.43
N MET A 287 5.31 -8.33 -7.71
CA MET A 287 4.15 -8.64 -8.53
C MET A 287 3.55 -9.96 -8.06
N ALA A 288 2.23 -10.06 -8.00
CA ALA A 288 1.56 -11.27 -7.56
C ALA A 288 1.87 -12.50 -8.42
N GLY A 289 2.07 -12.30 -9.73
CA GLY A 289 2.46 -13.36 -10.66
C GLY A 289 3.94 -13.76 -10.62
N GLU A 290 4.77 -13.05 -9.87
CA GLU A 290 6.23 -13.28 -9.79
C GLU A 290 6.67 -13.83 -8.42
N LEU A 291 5.72 -14.13 -7.52
CA LEU A 291 6.02 -14.75 -6.23
C LEU A 291 6.62 -16.14 -6.44
N SER A 292 7.75 -16.40 -5.78
CA SER A 292 8.36 -17.72 -5.70
C SER A 292 7.46 -18.69 -4.93
N GLU A 293 7.67 -20.00 -5.08
CA GLU A 293 6.90 -21.02 -4.34
C GLU A 293 7.07 -20.86 -2.82
N LYS A 294 8.26 -20.47 -2.33
CA LYS A 294 8.47 -20.15 -0.93
C LYS A 294 7.59 -18.98 -0.49
N GLN A 295 7.58 -17.89 -1.24
CA GLN A 295 6.77 -16.71 -0.93
C GLN A 295 5.27 -16.99 -0.95
N LYS A 296 4.80 -17.81 -1.92
CA LYS A 296 3.41 -18.28 -1.95
C LYS A 296 3.07 -19.12 -0.72
N ALA A 297 3.98 -20.00 -0.30
CA ALA A 297 3.79 -20.83 0.90
C ALA A 297 3.73 -19.96 2.17
N GLU A 298 4.60 -18.97 2.33
CA GLU A 298 4.61 -18.02 3.44
C GLU A 298 3.34 -17.17 3.43
N PHE A 299 2.89 -16.72 2.27
CA PHE A 299 1.63 -15.99 2.15
C PHE A 299 0.43 -16.88 2.52
N GLN A 300 0.39 -18.13 2.04
CA GLN A 300 -0.63 -19.10 2.41
C GLN A 300 -0.64 -19.36 3.92
N GLN A 301 0.53 -19.57 4.53
CA GLN A 301 0.67 -19.77 5.96
C GLN A 301 0.15 -18.57 6.77
N PHE A 302 0.44 -17.35 6.30
CA PHE A 302 -0.09 -16.14 6.92
C PHE A 302 -1.61 -16.09 6.89
N ILE A 303 -2.23 -16.41 5.76
CA ILE A 303 -3.71 -16.46 5.62
C ILE A 303 -4.33 -17.59 6.46
N ASP A 304 -3.70 -18.77 6.45
CA ASP A 304 -4.15 -19.93 7.21
C ASP A 304 -4.16 -19.67 8.72
N PHE A 305 -3.16 -18.94 9.22
CA PHE A 305 -3.12 -18.52 10.62
C PHE A 305 -4.40 -17.78 11.03
N PHE A 306 -4.90 -16.86 10.22
CA PHE A 306 -6.13 -16.13 10.54
C PHE A 306 -7.40 -16.98 10.42
N ALA A 307 -7.39 -17.98 9.56
CA ALA A 307 -8.48 -18.97 9.51
C ALA A 307 -8.49 -19.85 10.77
N GLU A 308 -7.34 -20.31 11.22
CA GLU A 308 -7.17 -21.11 12.43
C GLU A 308 -7.53 -20.33 13.71
N ASN A 309 -7.39 -19.01 13.70
CA ASN A 309 -7.76 -18.12 14.80
C ASN A 309 -9.17 -17.50 14.64
N GLY A 310 -10.00 -18.02 13.73
CA GLY A 310 -11.41 -17.65 13.58
C GLY A 310 -11.67 -16.28 12.97
N THR A 311 -10.67 -15.60 12.43
CA THR A 311 -10.83 -14.32 11.72
C THR A 311 -11.38 -14.52 10.31
N LEU A 312 -11.00 -15.62 9.66
CA LEU A 312 -11.63 -16.12 8.45
C LEU A 312 -12.53 -17.31 8.81
N PRO A 313 -13.72 -17.45 8.18
CA PRO A 313 -14.63 -18.54 8.48
C PRO A 313 -14.14 -19.91 7.99
N GLN A 314 -13.17 -19.92 7.08
CA GLN A 314 -12.56 -21.11 6.52
C GLN A 314 -11.19 -20.80 5.91
N LYS A 315 -10.38 -21.84 5.64
CA LYS A 315 -9.14 -21.69 4.88
C LYS A 315 -9.43 -21.22 3.45
N VAL A 316 -8.54 -20.40 2.93
CA VAL A 316 -8.65 -19.78 1.60
C VAL A 316 -7.39 -20.11 0.80
N ASP A 317 -7.56 -20.63 -0.39
CA ASP A 317 -6.46 -20.79 -1.34
C ASP A 317 -6.13 -19.44 -1.97
N ILE A 318 -4.98 -18.86 -1.60
CA ILE A 318 -4.56 -17.54 -2.05
C ILE A 318 -4.36 -17.47 -3.58
N SER A 319 -4.01 -18.58 -4.22
CA SER A 319 -3.72 -18.61 -5.66
C SER A 319 -4.91 -18.15 -6.51
N LYS A 320 -6.14 -18.32 -6.00
CA LYS A 320 -7.37 -17.89 -6.65
C LYS A 320 -7.56 -16.37 -6.68
N TYR A 321 -6.78 -15.64 -5.92
CA TYR A 321 -6.92 -14.19 -5.76
C TYR A 321 -5.65 -13.44 -6.17
N LEU A 322 -4.70 -14.12 -6.80
CA LEU A 322 -3.51 -13.54 -7.41
C LEU A 322 -3.74 -13.33 -8.91
N GLN A 323 -3.58 -12.13 -9.39
CA GLN A 323 -3.71 -11.75 -10.80
C GLN A 323 -2.32 -11.43 -11.36
N ALA A 324 -1.88 -12.20 -12.34
CA ALA A 324 -0.62 -11.96 -13.05
C ALA A 324 -0.80 -10.91 -14.17
N TYR A 325 0.21 -10.03 -14.32
CA TYR A 325 0.37 -9.06 -15.42
C TYR A 325 1.83 -8.97 -15.87
#